data_e51dcb0dd631da154a93a368958a2087
#
_entry.id   e51dcb0dd631da154a93a368958a2087
#
_cell.length_a   1.000
_cell.length_b   1.000
_cell.length_c   1.000
_cell.angle_alpha   90.00
_cell.angle_beta   90.00
_cell.angle_gamma   90.00
#
_symmetry.space_group_name_H-M   'P 1'
#
loop_
_entity.id
_entity.type
_entity.pdbx_description
1 polymer ?
#
loop_
_entity_poly.entity_id
_entity_poly.type
_entity_poly.pdbx_seq_one_letter_code
_entity_poly.pdbx_strand_id
1 'polypeptide(L)'
;MAHLERRSHLKRSLPVNKPDKLPEDKITPKHLYISRRKFIVGMGAVAATAFVAACTRQTPGVPATPGVPATPGVPATPGVPATPGVPATPLSFCDDTKATGTTDELGNELTTCNDITNYNNFYEFSYDKEDVARLSRNFETSPWMVTVGGLVNKPGSFSVDELVKKYQPEERIYRMRCVEAWSMVIPWIGFPLGRLLQDVQPKPEAKFVRFLSFYNPEQMPGDMSLPFPYFEGLRLDEAMHDLTILATGLYGKPLPPQDGAPIRLVLPWKYGFKSAKSILTIDLMAEMPPTFWSTLSPREYGFYANVNPDVDHPRWSQSSERRIGEFGRRPTPMFNGYDQVAPLYEGMDLTKFY
;
A
#
# COMPACT_ATOMS: atom_id res chain seq x y z
N MET A 1 -19.97 -55.85 52.02
CA MET A 1 -18.71 -56.21 51.31
C MET A 1 -19.00 -56.07 49.84
N ALA A 2 -18.59 -54.99 49.19
CA ALA A 2 -18.79 -54.74 47.78
C ALA A 2 -17.41 -54.40 47.16
N HIS A 3 -16.95 -55.27 46.26
CA HIS A 3 -15.72 -55.11 45.50
C HIS A 3 -15.87 -54.00 44.48
N LEU A 4 -14.97 -52.97 44.55
CA LEU A 4 -14.79 -51.95 43.52
C LEU A 4 -13.73 -52.44 42.51
N GLU A 5 -14.16 -52.79 41.33
CA GLU A 5 -13.28 -53.04 40.19
C GLU A 5 -12.83 -51.68 39.57
N ARG A 6 -11.53 -51.45 39.55
CA ARG A 6 -10.90 -50.34 38.81
C ARG A 6 -10.77 -50.73 37.35
N ARG A 7 -11.52 -50.05 36.48
CA ARG A 7 -11.29 -50.10 35.04
C ARG A 7 -10.16 -49.13 34.65
N SER A 8 -9.04 -49.69 34.20
CA SER A 8 -7.93 -48.96 33.60
C SER A 8 -8.31 -48.53 32.18
N HIS A 9 -8.45 -47.23 31.92
CA HIS A 9 -8.58 -46.70 30.56
C HIS A 9 -7.21 -46.62 29.89
N LEU A 10 -6.94 -47.53 28.96
CA LEU A 10 -5.86 -47.47 27.99
C LEU A 10 -6.10 -46.24 27.07
N LYS A 11 -5.24 -45.23 27.16
CA LYS A 11 -5.16 -44.19 26.16
C LYS A 11 -4.55 -44.76 24.88
N ARG A 12 -5.36 -45.01 23.86
CA ARG A 12 -4.89 -45.23 22.50
C ARG A 12 -4.40 -43.91 21.93
N SER A 13 -3.09 -43.78 21.72
CA SER A 13 -2.50 -42.70 20.92
C SER A 13 -2.85 -42.97 19.44
N LEU A 14 -3.55 -42.02 18.82
CA LEU A 14 -3.77 -42.03 17.37
C LEU A 14 -2.43 -41.69 16.67
N PRO A 15 -2.12 -42.30 15.53
CA PRO A 15 -0.91 -42.03 14.78
C PRO A 15 -0.99 -40.59 14.21
N VAL A 16 0.02 -39.81 14.47
CA VAL A 16 0.24 -38.48 13.84
C VAL A 16 0.64 -38.74 12.38
N ASN A 17 -0.28 -38.50 11.45
CA ASN A 17 0.05 -38.49 10.03
C ASN A 17 1.02 -37.35 9.76
N LYS A 18 2.22 -37.67 9.26
CA LYS A 18 3.12 -36.69 8.68
C LYS A 18 2.43 -36.04 7.46
N PRO A 19 2.47 -34.73 7.29
CA PRO A 19 1.91 -34.11 6.09
C PRO A 19 2.64 -34.65 4.86
N ASP A 20 1.87 -35.13 3.88
CA ASP A 20 2.37 -35.59 2.59
C ASP A 20 3.14 -34.44 1.92
N LYS A 21 4.32 -34.76 1.36
CA LYS A 21 5.08 -33.80 0.55
C LYS A 21 4.19 -33.37 -0.63
N LEU A 22 4.01 -32.08 -0.77
CA LEU A 22 3.33 -31.50 -1.94
C LEU A 22 4.01 -32.00 -3.22
N PRO A 23 3.25 -32.39 -4.25
CA PRO A 23 3.81 -32.76 -5.55
C PRO A 23 4.69 -31.63 -6.11
N GLU A 24 5.84 -31.98 -6.71
CA GLU A 24 6.82 -31.01 -7.24
C GLU A 24 6.25 -30.10 -8.34
N ASP A 25 5.21 -30.52 -9.03
CA ASP A 25 4.47 -29.74 -10.03
C ASP A 25 3.66 -28.56 -9.44
N LYS A 26 3.42 -28.57 -8.12
CA LYS A 26 2.79 -27.44 -7.39
C LYS A 26 3.77 -26.46 -6.77
N ILE A 27 5.08 -26.67 -6.92
CA ILE A 27 6.12 -25.77 -6.46
C ILE A 27 6.55 -24.86 -7.62
N THR A 28 6.28 -23.57 -7.51
CA THR A 28 6.72 -22.60 -8.54
C THR A 28 8.24 -22.67 -8.73
N PRO A 29 8.76 -22.98 -9.93
CA PRO A 29 10.18 -23.11 -10.18
C PRO A 29 10.93 -21.80 -9.86
N LYS A 30 12.12 -21.92 -9.27
CA LYS A 30 12.96 -20.77 -8.82
C LYS A 30 13.25 -19.75 -9.93
N HIS A 31 13.32 -20.16 -11.20
CA HIS A 31 13.53 -19.25 -12.34
C HIS A 31 12.31 -18.36 -12.65
N LEU A 32 11.09 -18.79 -12.29
CA LEU A 32 9.88 -17.96 -12.42
C LEU A 32 9.82 -16.89 -11.32
N TYR A 33 10.47 -17.15 -10.17
CA TYR A 33 10.57 -16.17 -9.07
C TYR A 33 11.51 -15.00 -9.40
N ILE A 34 12.55 -15.26 -10.19
CA ILE A 34 13.55 -14.26 -10.63
C ILE A 34 13.00 -13.37 -11.76
N SER A 35 11.95 -13.81 -12.45
CA SER A 35 11.37 -13.15 -13.63
C SER A 35 10.48 -11.93 -13.31
N ARG A 36 10.18 -11.62 -12.05
CA ARG A 36 9.33 -10.48 -11.69
C ARG A 36 9.87 -9.15 -12.21
N ARG A 37 11.18 -8.95 -12.12
CA ARG A 37 11.87 -7.77 -12.67
C ARG A 37 11.77 -7.67 -14.21
N LYS A 38 11.82 -8.81 -14.91
CA LYS A 38 11.76 -8.84 -16.39
C LYS A 38 10.33 -8.73 -16.93
N PHE A 39 9.31 -9.12 -16.16
CA PHE A 39 7.93 -9.07 -16.61
C PHE A 39 7.34 -7.65 -16.60
N ILE A 40 7.66 -6.85 -15.59
CA ILE A 40 7.23 -5.44 -15.53
C ILE A 40 7.88 -4.64 -16.65
N VAL A 41 9.17 -4.88 -16.92
CA VAL A 41 9.88 -4.29 -18.09
C VAL A 41 9.31 -4.79 -19.44
N GLY A 42 8.83 -6.04 -19.50
CA GLY A 42 8.23 -6.61 -20.73
C GLY A 42 6.86 -6.02 -21.09
N MET A 43 6.04 -5.62 -20.11
CA MET A 43 4.73 -5.00 -20.39
C MET A 43 4.88 -3.57 -20.94
N GLY A 44 5.90 -2.83 -20.53
CA GLY A 44 6.21 -1.52 -21.11
C GLY A 44 6.60 -1.59 -22.58
N ALA A 45 7.28 -2.66 -23.02
CA ALA A 45 7.72 -2.84 -24.39
C ALA A 45 6.58 -3.22 -25.36
N VAL A 46 5.56 -3.94 -24.90
CA VAL A 46 4.40 -4.34 -25.75
C VAL A 46 3.44 -3.17 -25.99
N ALA A 47 3.31 -2.25 -25.02
CA ALA A 47 2.50 -1.04 -25.20
C ALA A 47 3.15 -0.04 -26.19
N ALA A 48 4.48 0.03 -26.24
CA ALA A 48 5.20 0.92 -27.15
C ALA A 48 5.14 0.48 -28.63
N THR A 49 5.02 -0.82 -28.92
CA THR A 49 4.95 -1.33 -30.30
C THR A 49 3.58 -1.18 -30.97
N ALA A 50 2.50 -1.01 -30.22
CA ALA A 50 1.17 -0.80 -30.76
C ALA A 50 0.90 0.64 -31.25
N PHE A 51 1.69 1.64 -30.81
CA PHE A 51 1.51 3.04 -31.16
C PHE A 51 2.28 3.47 -32.42
N VAL A 52 3.24 2.68 -32.93
CA VAL A 52 4.08 3.07 -34.08
C VAL A 52 3.44 2.68 -35.44
N ALA A 53 2.39 1.85 -35.47
CA ALA A 53 1.76 1.36 -36.69
C ALA A 53 0.64 2.26 -37.27
N ALA A 54 0.30 3.40 -36.67
CA ALA A 54 -0.85 4.22 -37.03
C ALA A 54 -0.54 5.56 -37.73
N CYS A 55 0.73 5.95 -37.95
CA CYS A 55 1.07 7.24 -38.58
C CYS A 55 2.06 7.12 -39.75
N THR A 56 1.62 6.52 -40.87
CA THR A 56 2.22 6.77 -42.20
C THR A 56 1.14 7.13 -43.20
N ARG A 57 0.73 8.40 -43.17
CA ARG A 57 0.14 9.06 -44.34
C ARG A 57 1.04 10.22 -44.75
N GLN A 58 1.65 10.07 -45.90
CA GLN A 58 2.43 11.10 -46.61
C GLN A 58 1.57 12.31 -46.95
N THR A 59 2.08 13.50 -46.67
CA THR A 59 1.65 14.75 -47.31
C THR A 59 2.87 15.45 -47.93
N PRO A 60 2.70 16.13 -49.10
CA PRO A 60 3.80 16.59 -49.94
C PRO A 60 4.46 17.88 -49.43
N GLY A 61 5.72 18.04 -49.78
CA GLY A 61 6.73 18.99 -49.45
C GLY A 61 6.39 20.47 -49.31
N VAL A 62 7.06 21.08 -48.32
CA VAL A 62 7.31 22.52 -48.22
C VAL A 62 8.82 22.73 -48.17
N PRO A 63 9.38 23.76 -48.88
CA PRO A 63 10.82 23.92 -49.02
C PRO A 63 11.53 24.39 -47.76
N ALA A 64 12.80 23.95 -47.61
CA ALA A 64 13.68 24.26 -46.47
C ALA A 64 14.11 25.77 -46.44
N THR A 65 14.07 26.35 -45.27
CA THR A 65 14.64 27.68 -44.97
C THR A 65 16.12 27.54 -44.57
N PRO A 66 17.00 28.47 -44.94
CA PRO A 66 18.46 28.39 -44.71
C PRO A 66 18.83 28.53 -43.23
N GLY A 67 19.84 27.78 -42.81
CA GLY A 67 20.31 27.69 -41.41
C GLY A 67 20.94 28.95 -40.87
N VAL A 68 20.73 29.16 -39.55
CA VAL A 68 21.39 30.14 -38.70
C VAL A 68 22.75 29.60 -38.25
N PRO A 69 23.84 30.41 -38.21
CA PRO A 69 25.16 29.95 -37.80
C PRO A 69 25.23 29.62 -36.27
N ALA A 70 25.96 28.57 -35.94
CA ALA A 70 26.23 28.18 -34.58
C ALA A 70 27.06 29.18 -33.79
N THR A 71 26.65 29.50 -32.57
CA THR A 71 27.39 30.35 -31.59
C THR A 71 28.59 29.59 -31.02
N PRO A 72 29.77 30.19 -30.86
CA PRO A 72 30.94 29.53 -30.25
C PRO A 72 30.73 29.14 -28.80
N GLY A 73 31.13 27.92 -28.44
CA GLY A 73 31.00 27.33 -27.11
C GLY A 73 31.80 28.11 -26.04
N VAL A 74 31.19 28.22 -24.87
CA VAL A 74 31.82 28.76 -23.63
C VAL A 74 32.74 27.67 -23.06
N PRO A 75 33.98 28.00 -22.61
CA PRO A 75 34.89 27.02 -22.01
C PRO A 75 34.35 26.48 -20.69
N ALA A 76 34.45 25.14 -20.52
CA ALA A 76 34.08 24.44 -19.27
C ALA A 76 34.94 24.95 -18.09
N THR A 77 34.30 25.29 -16.99
CA THR A 77 34.94 25.60 -15.71
C THR A 77 35.55 24.34 -15.10
N PRO A 78 36.81 24.38 -14.57
CA PRO A 78 37.37 23.19 -13.92
C PRO A 78 36.56 22.75 -12.72
N GLY A 79 36.21 21.47 -12.64
CA GLY A 79 35.43 20.90 -11.54
C GLY A 79 36.15 21.01 -10.19
N VAL A 80 35.42 21.45 -9.19
CA VAL A 80 35.83 21.43 -7.78
C VAL A 80 35.94 19.96 -7.34
N PRO A 81 37.03 19.52 -6.69
CA PRO A 81 37.15 18.16 -6.18
C PRO A 81 36.05 17.87 -5.17
N ALA A 82 35.34 16.77 -5.36
CA ALA A 82 34.34 16.29 -4.40
C ALA A 82 35.02 15.98 -3.05
N THR A 83 34.60 16.66 -2.00
CA THR A 83 34.98 16.33 -0.62
C THR A 83 34.48 14.91 -0.30
N PRO A 84 35.33 14.02 0.26
CA PRO A 84 34.88 12.69 0.68
C PRO A 84 33.76 12.87 1.71
N GLY A 85 32.53 12.42 1.34
CA GLY A 85 31.39 12.47 2.21
C GLY A 85 31.65 11.66 3.48
N VAL A 86 31.54 12.28 4.63
CA VAL A 86 31.41 11.61 5.93
C VAL A 86 30.24 10.64 5.78
N PRO A 87 30.38 9.34 6.12
CA PRO A 87 29.25 8.43 6.14
C PRO A 87 28.20 9.00 7.10
N ALA A 88 27.08 9.47 6.58
CA ALA A 88 25.97 9.87 7.42
C ALA A 88 25.51 8.61 8.16
N THR A 89 25.77 8.54 9.46
CA THR A 89 25.14 7.57 10.34
C THR A 89 23.64 7.66 10.06
N PRO A 90 22.94 6.56 9.72
CA PRO A 90 21.51 6.59 9.52
C PRO A 90 20.90 7.15 10.81
N LEU A 91 20.25 8.31 10.73
CA LEU A 91 19.41 8.79 11.84
C LEU A 91 18.34 7.72 11.99
N SER A 92 18.51 6.81 12.96
CA SER A 92 17.53 5.75 13.23
C SER A 92 16.21 6.43 13.58
N PHE A 93 15.29 6.41 12.62
CA PHE A 93 13.89 6.78 12.90
C PHE A 93 13.34 5.91 14.01
N CYS A 94 13.84 4.69 14.12
CA CYS A 94 13.28 3.60 14.88
C CYS A 94 13.60 3.64 16.36
N ASP A 95 12.53 3.50 17.15
CA ASP A 95 12.58 3.28 18.59
C ASP A 95 11.33 2.44 18.94
N ASP A 96 11.50 1.12 18.99
CA ASP A 96 10.42 0.17 19.26
C ASP A 96 9.77 0.39 20.64
N THR A 97 10.48 1.06 21.57
CA THR A 97 9.95 1.37 22.90
C THR A 97 8.92 2.49 22.94
N LYS A 98 8.69 3.16 21.80
CA LYS A 98 7.73 4.27 21.70
C LYS A 98 6.31 3.85 21.35
N ALA A 99 6.07 2.58 20.98
CA ALA A 99 4.73 2.05 20.91
C ALA A 99 4.14 1.94 22.33
N THR A 100 2.84 2.21 22.49
CA THR A 100 2.16 2.11 23.79
C THR A 100 1.72 0.68 24.09
N GLY A 101 1.50 -0.13 23.04
CA GLY A 101 1.20 -1.56 23.15
C GLY A 101 2.31 -2.43 22.56
N THR A 102 2.29 -3.72 22.90
CA THR A 102 3.25 -4.72 22.42
C THR A 102 2.66 -5.74 21.46
N THR A 103 1.34 -5.85 21.44
CA THR A 103 0.59 -6.82 20.60
C THR A 103 -0.68 -6.20 20.05
N ASP A 104 -1.20 -6.79 18.98
CA ASP A 104 -2.56 -6.52 18.50
C ASP A 104 -3.62 -7.24 19.36
N GLU A 105 -4.90 -7.08 19.03
CA GLU A 105 -6.03 -7.70 19.75
C GLU A 105 -6.09 -9.24 19.62
N LEU A 106 -5.33 -9.84 18.72
CA LEU A 106 -5.17 -11.29 18.58
C LEU A 106 -3.90 -11.82 19.27
N GLY A 107 -3.13 -10.95 19.94
CA GLY A 107 -1.88 -11.31 20.61
C GLY A 107 -0.69 -11.46 19.67
N ASN A 108 -0.76 -10.96 18.41
CA ASN A 108 0.40 -10.92 17.54
C ASN A 108 1.35 -9.80 17.97
N GLU A 109 2.64 -10.11 18.09
CA GLU A 109 3.68 -9.13 18.41
C GLU A 109 3.84 -8.09 17.30
N LEU A 110 4.30 -6.90 17.68
CA LEU A 110 4.62 -5.84 16.73
C LEU A 110 5.77 -6.27 15.80
N THR A 111 5.65 -5.95 14.53
CA THR A 111 6.79 -5.99 13.61
C THR A 111 7.75 -4.87 14.00
N THR A 112 9.06 -5.13 14.00
CA THR A 112 10.03 -4.13 14.44
C THR A 112 9.93 -2.84 13.62
N CYS A 113 10.20 -1.71 14.24
CA CYS A 113 10.22 -0.42 13.56
C CYS A 113 11.18 -0.44 12.37
N ASN A 114 12.34 -1.09 12.52
CA ASN A 114 13.31 -1.21 11.43
C ASN A 114 12.72 -1.95 10.23
N ASP A 115 12.03 -3.07 10.43
CA ASP A 115 11.42 -3.84 9.34
C ASP A 115 10.29 -3.05 8.66
N ILE A 116 9.45 -2.33 9.43
CA ILE A 116 8.36 -1.51 8.90
C ILE A 116 8.91 -0.39 8.02
N THR A 117 9.96 0.30 8.48
CA THR A 117 10.47 1.49 7.80
C THR A 117 11.48 1.21 6.68
N ASN A 118 11.90 -0.04 6.49
CA ASN A 118 12.85 -0.43 5.45
C ASN A 118 12.34 -1.52 4.50
N TYR A 119 11.04 -1.84 4.54
CA TYR A 119 10.43 -2.80 3.62
C TYR A 119 9.08 -2.27 3.13
N ASN A 120 9.10 -1.41 2.10
CA ASN A 120 7.97 -0.61 1.68
C ASN A 120 7.61 -0.83 0.20
N ASN A 121 6.33 -1.00 -0.11
CA ASN A 121 5.80 -0.86 -1.46
C ASN A 121 5.41 0.61 -1.69
N PHE A 122 6.29 1.38 -2.34
CA PHE A 122 6.02 2.77 -2.72
C PHE A 122 6.67 3.04 -4.07
N TYR A 123 5.97 2.63 -5.13
CA TYR A 123 6.51 2.55 -6.49
C TYR A 123 6.86 3.91 -7.10
N GLU A 124 6.32 4.98 -6.57
CA GLU A 124 6.73 6.35 -6.88
C GLU A 124 8.20 6.61 -6.55
N PHE A 125 8.79 5.80 -5.63
CA PHE A 125 10.22 5.87 -5.31
C PHE A 125 10.99 4.69 -5.89
N SER A 126 10.50 3.45 -5.76
CA SER A 126 11.19 2.25 -6.23
C SER A 126 10.27 1.03 -6.26
N TYR A 127 10.55 0.10 -7.19
CA TYR A 127 10.04 -1.28 -7.14
C TYR A 127 10.76 -2.16 -6.11
N ASP A 128 11.99 -1.78 -5.74
CA ASP A 128 12.74 -2.46 -4.69
C ASP A 128 12.30 -1.91 -3.34
N LYS A 129 11.75 -2.79 -2.50
CA LYS A 129 11.16 -2.40 -1.22
C LYS A 129 12.18 -1.87 -0.21
N GLU A 130 13.43 -2.33 -0.33
CA GLU A 130 14.53 -1.97 0.56
C GLU A 130 15.17 -0.63 0.16
N ASP A 131 14.96 -0.17 -1.09
CA ASP A 131 15.48 1.11 -1.58
C ASP A 131 14.58 2.31 -1.25
N VAL A 132 13.29 2.10 -0.99
CA VAL A 132 12.31 3.19 -0.80
C VAL A 132 12.74 4.14 0.32
N ALA A 133 13.16 3.62 1.48
CA ALA A 133 13.61 4.44 2.61
C ALA A 133 14.79 5.35 2.25
N ARG A 134 15.72 4.87 1.43
CA ARG A 134 16.86 5.64 0.96
C ARG A 134 16.47 6.72 -0.06
N LEU A 135 15.62 6.39 -1.01
CA LEU A 135 15.22 7.27 -2.10
C LEU A 135 14.23 8.35 -1.66
N SER A 136 13.44 8.10 -0.61
CA SER A 136 12.46 9.06 -0.09
C SER A 136 13.02 10.07 0.93
N ARG A 137 14.31 10.05 1.25
CA ARG A 137 14.92 10.88 2.32
C ARG A 137 14.71 12.38 2.14
N ASN A 138 14.67 12.85 0.89
CA ASN A 138 14.51 14.27 0.54
C ASN A 138 13.07 14.62 0.18
N PHE A 139 12.12 13.74 0.44
CA PHE A 139 10.72 13.99 0.18
C PHE A 139 10.17 15.04 1.16
N GLU A 140 9.64 16.11 0.61
CA GLU A 140 9.10 17.23 1.40
C GLU A 140 7.69 16.91 1.90
N THR A 141 7.53 16.86 3.23
CA THR A 141 6.28 16.50 3.88
C THR A 141 5.60 17.65 4.62
N SER A 142 6.21 18.86 4.59
CA SER A 142 5.68 20.06 5.24
C SER A 142 6.13 21.33 4.46
N PRO A 143 5.23 22.32 4.26
CA PRO A 143 3.81 22.30 4.61
C PRO A 143 3.00 21.35 3.73
N TRP A 144 1.91 20.76 4.27
CA TRP A 144 1.08 19.85 3.52
C TRP A 144 -0.40 20.11 3.71
N MET A 145 -1.12 20.21 2.59
CA MET A 145 -2.56 20.46 2.57
C MET A 145 -3.32 19.25 2.01
N VAL A 146 -4.42 18.92 2.65
CA VAL A 146 -5.39 17.92 2.15
C VAL A 146 -6.66 18.63 1.77
N THR A 147 -7.05 18.54 0.51
CA THR A 147 -8.30 19.10 0.01
C THR A 147 -9.40 18.03 0.08
N VAL A 148 -10.54 18.37 0.70
CA VAL A 148 -11.71 17.52 0.75
C VAL A 148 -12.85 18.17 -0.03
N GLY A 149 -13.38 17.45 -1.03
CA GLY A 149 -14.34 18.00 -1.98
C GLY A 149 -15.33 16.98 -2.54
N GLY A 150 -15.85 17.28 -3.75
CA GLY A 150 -16.87 16.49 -4.42
C GLY A 150 -18.25 16.68 -3.81
N LEU A 151 -18.98 15.59 -3.56
CA LEU A 151 -20.35 15.60 -3.04
C LEU A 151 -20.39 15.82 -1.52
N VAL A 152 -19.93 17.00 -1.07
CA VAL A 152 -19.98 17.46 0.32
C VAL A 152 -20.67 18.82 0.42
N ASN A 153 -21.21 19.16 1.60
CA ASN A 153 -21.80 20.48 1.86
C ASN A 153 -20.78 21.51 2.32
N LYS A 154 -19.67 21.05 2.92
CA LYS A 154 -18.61 21.92 3.47
C LYS A 154 -17.23 21.48 2.92
N PRO A 155 -16.96 21.73 1.63
CA PRO A 155 -15.63 21.47 1.08
C PRO A 155 -14.59 22.37 1.75
N GLY A 156 -13.33 21.90 1.80
CA GLY A 156 -12.25 22.68 2.40
C GLY A 156 -10.88 22.12 2.09
N SER A 157 -9.87 22.92 2.39
CA SER A 157 -8.47 22.49 2.38
C SER A 157 -7.91 22.67 3.78
N PHE A 158 -7.30 21.62 4.31
CA PHE A 158 -6.88 21.52 5.70
C PHE A 158 -5.39 21.20 5.74
N SER A 159 -4.62 21.91 6.54
CA SER A 159 -3.24 21.47 6.81
C SER A 159 -3.25 20.20 7.65
N VAL A 160 -2.24 19.35 7.48
CA VAL A 160 -2.10 18.15 8.30
C VAL A 160 -1.99 18.51 9.79
N ASP A 161 -1.32 19.60 10.11
CA ASP A 161 -1.19 20.09 11.51
C ASP A 161 -2.55 20.47 12.11
N GLU A 162 -3.45 21.12 11.33
CA GLU A 162 -4.81 21.42 11.77
C GLU A 162 -5.62 20.15 12.00
N LEU A 163 -5.49 19.14 11.11
CA LEU A 163 -6.18 17.86 11.27
C LEU A 163 -5.69 17.13 12.52
N VAL A 164 -4.38 17.08 12.74
CA VAL A 164 -3.78 16.48 13.95
C VAL A 164 -4.25 17.18 15.21
N LYS A 165 -4.24 18.51 15.22
CA LYS A 165 -4.71 19.30 16.37
C LYS A 165 -6.20 19.08 16.65
N LYS A 166 -7.02 18.99 15.60
CA LYS A 166 -8.47 18.87 15.72
C LYS A 166 -8.90 17.47 16.16
N TYR A 167 -8.36 16.42 15.54
CA TYR A 167 -8.84 15.05 15.74
C TYR A 167 -8.05 14.26 16.79
N GLN A 168 -6.92 14.78 17.25
CA GLN A 168 -6.08 14.20 18.30
C GLN A 168 -5.81 12.71 18.03
N PRO A 169 -4.89 12.39 17.09
CA PRO A 169 -4.58 11.01 16.70
C PRO A 169 -4.23 10.12 17.89
N GLU A 170 -4.69 8.88 17.87
CA GLU A 170 -4.42 7.86 18.87
C GLU A 170 -3.66 6.69 18.26
N GLU A 171 -2.94 5.92 19.08
CA GLU A 171 -2.28 4.71 18.60
C GLU A 171 -3.32 3.62 18.36
N ARG A 172 -3.20 2.98 17.19
CA ARG A 172 -3.97 1.81 16.78
C ARG A 172 -3.05 0.74 16.22
N ILE A 173 -2.95 -0.38 16.91
CA ILE A 173 -2.13 -1.51 16.47
C ILE A 173 -2.93 -2.34 15.49
N TYR A 174 -2.52 -2.30 14.20
CA TYR A 174 -3.22 -2.97 13.14
C TYR A 174 -2.33 -3.97 12.40
N ARG A 175 -2.90 -5.12 12.06
CA ARG A 175 -2.34 -6.02 11.05
C ARG A 175 -2.46 -5.36 9.69
N MET A 176 -1.41 -5.44 8.90
CA MET A 176 -1.38 -5.07 7.49
C MET A 176 -1.06 -6.30 6.66
N ARG A 177 -1.83 -6.56 5.62
CA ARG A 177 -1.66 -7.69 4.70
C ARG A 177 -1.44 -7.16 3.28
N CYS A 178 -0.28 -7.42 2.72
CA CYS A 178 -0.01 -7.11 1.32
C CYS A 178 -0.60 -8.18 0.41
N VAL A 179 -1.12 -7.78 -0.76
CA VAL A 179 -1.56 -8.71 -1.80
C VAL A 179 -0.45 -9.68 -2.23
N GLU A 180 0.82 -9.33 -2.07
CA GLU A 180 1.99 -10.16 -2.33
C GLU A 180 2.25 -11.25 -1.27
N ALA A 181 1.27 -11.54 -0.43
CA ALA A 181 1.30 -12.60 0.58
C ALA A 181 2.39 -12.44 1.66
N TRP A 182 2.60 -11.20 2.12
CA TRP A 182 3.36 -10.88 3.32
C TRP A 182 2.56 -9.91 4.21
N SER A 183 2.91 -9.83 5.49
CA SER A 183 2.16 -9.05 6.49
C SER A 183 3.06 -8.46 7.57
N MET A 184 2.53 -7.46 8.26
CA MET A 184 3.13 -6.79 9.41
C MET A 184 2.07 -6.51 10.47
N VAL A 185 2.50 -6.23 11.72
CA VAL A 185 1.69 -5.64 12.78
C VAL A 185 2.28 -4.28 13.12
N ILE A 186 1.51 -3.22 12.91
CA ILE A 186 2.03 -1.84 12.88
C ILE A 186 1.27 -0.97 13.88
N PRO A 187 1.95 -0.29 14.83
CA PRO A 187 1.34 0.66 15.76
C PRO A 187 1.20 2.04 15.10
N TRP A 188 0.15 2.20 14.29
CA TRP A 188 -0.18 3.46 13.65
C TRP A 188 -0.65 4.50 14.65
N ILE A 189 -0.31 5.76 14.41
CA ILE A 189 -0.92 6.90 15.09
C ILE A 189 -1.81 7.62 14.09
N GLY A 190 -3.11 7.66 14.34
CA GLY A 190 -4.07 8.21 13.39
C GLY A 190 -5.42 8.50 14.04
N PHE A 191 -6.35 8.98 13.21
CA PHE A 191 -7.72 9.27 13.61
C PHE A 191 -8.70 8.69 12.60
N PRO A 192 -9.94 8.30 13.02
CA PRO A 192 -10.95 7.79 12.10
C PRO A 192 -11.26 8.77 10.97
N LEU A 193 -11.16 8.32 9.72
CA LEU A 193 -11.53 9.11 8.54
C LEU A 193 -12.99 9.60 8.62
N GLY A 194 -13.87 8.78 9.18
CA GLY A 194 -15.27 9.12 9.36
C GLY A 194 -15.51 10.43 10.11
N ARG A 195 -14.62 10.81 11.05
CA ARG A 195 -14.73 12.11 11.75
C ARG A 195 -14.56 13.30 10.79
N LEU A 196 -13.57 13.22 9.90
CA LEU A 196 -13.36 14.26 8.88
C LEU A 196 -14.53 14.30 7.89
N LEU A 197 -15.00 13.11 7.46
CA LEU A 197 -16.14 13.04 6.53
C LEU A 197 -17.43 13.60 7.15
N GLN A 198 -17.70 13.36 8.44
CA GLN A 198 -18.86 13.94 9.14
C GLN A 198 -18.79 15.48 9.16
N ASP A 199 -17.62 16.05 9.37
CA ASP A 199 -17.43 17.51 9.42
C ASP A 199 -17.66 18.19 8.09
N VAL A 200 -17.27 17.54 6.98
CA VAL A 200 -17.53 18.07 5.62
C VAL A 200 -18.93 17.78 5.11
N GLN A 201 -19.70 16.98 5.83
CA GLN A 201 -21.12 16.71 5.59
C GLN A 201 -21.39 16.14 4.19
N PRO A 202 -21.21 14.83 3.98
CA PRO A 202 -21.53 14.17 2.72
C PRO A 202 -22.96 14.47 2.26
N LYS A 203 -23.14 14.74 0.97
CA LYS A 203 -24.48 14.85 0.36
C LYS A 203 -25.11 13.46 0.25
N PRO A 204 -26.45 13.35 0.20
CA PRO A 204 -27.16 12.06 0.11
C PRO A 204 -26.76 11.21 -1.09
N GLU A 205 -26.30 11.83 -2.18
CA GLU A 205 -25.88 11.17 -3.41
C GLU A 205 -24.46 10.58 -3.31
N ALA A 206 -23.67 10.96 -2.30
CA ALA A 206 -22.32 10.42 -2.10
C ALA A 206 -22.37 8.94 -1.72
N LYS A 207 -21.74 8.10 -2.52
CA LYS A 207 -21.67 6.64 -2.31
C LYS A 207 -20.24 6.12 -2.21
N PHE A 208 -19.29 6.88 -2.72
CA PHE A 208 -17.88 6.51 -2.80
C PHE A 208 -17.00 7.67 -2.38
N VAL A 209 -15.77 7.33 -1.99
CA VAL A 209 -14.71 8.27 -1.67
C VAL A 209 -13.50 7.93 -2.53
N ARG A 210 -12.96 8.92 -3.25
CA ARG A 210 -11.72 8.81 -4.02
C ARG A 210 -10.60 9.51 -3.29
N PHE A 211 -9.43 8.91 -3.31
CA PHE A 211 -8.18 9.45 -2.78
C PHE A 211 -7.21 9.68 -3.93
N LEU A 212 -6.51 10.80 -3.92
CA LEU A 212 -5.43 11.10 -4.83
C LEU A 212 -4.16 11.38 -4.03
N SER A 213 -3.10 10.67 -4.35
CA SER A 213 -1.78 10.84 -3.75
C SER A 213 -1.00 11.96 -4.42
N PHE A 214 -0.01 12.49 -3.72
CA PHE A 214 0.98 13.38 -4.29
C PHE A 214 1.90 12.61 -5.26
N TYR A 215 2.32 13.28 -6.32
CA TYR A 215 3.38 12.81 -7.20
C TYR A 215 4.16 13.99 -7.77
N ASN A 216 5.47 13.97 -7.60
CA ASN A 216 6.42 14.88 -8.22
C ASN A 216 7.66 14.08 -8.63
N PRO A 217 7.95 13.91 -9.94
CA PRO A 217 9.08 13.11 -10.41
C PRO A 217 10.45 13.64 -9.97
N GLU A 218 10.57 14.91 -9.58
CA GLU A 218 11.82 15.47 -9.04
C GLU A 218 12.12 14.97 -7.63
N GLN A 219 11.08 14.66 -6.85
CA GLN A 219 11.18 14.13 -5.49
C GLN A 219 10.97 12.60 -5.42
N MET A 220 10.26 12.05 -6.41
CA MET A 220 9.84 10.65 -6.48
C MET A 220 10.40 10.00 -7.75
N PRO A 221 11.64 9.49 -7.70
CA PRO A 221 12.38 9.02 -8.88
C PRO A 221 11.99 7.61 -9.34
N GLY A 222 10.79 7.14 -9.05
CA GLY A 222 10.28 5.84 -9.44
C GLY A 222 10.07 5.69 -10.94
N ASP A 223 9.47 4.58 -11.35
CA ASP A 223 9.24 4.28 -12.77
C ASP A 223 8.16 5.17 -13.36
N MET A 224 8.57 6.12 -14.19
CA MET A 224 7.67 7.05 -14.89
C MET A 224 6.79 6.36 -15.95
N SER A 225 6.93 5.06 -16.20
CA SER A 225 6.04 4.31 -17.10
C SER A 225 4.68 4.00 -16.45
N LEU A 226 4.56 4.12 -15.13
CA LEU A 226 3.29 3.98 -14.42
C LEU A 226 2.47 5.29 -14.48
N PRO A 227 1.13 5.19 -14.54
CA PRO A 227 0.25 6.36 -14.70
C PRO A 227 0.05 7.12 -13.38
N PHE A 228 1.13 7.55 -12.72
CA PHE A 228 1.04 8.39 -11.53
C PHE A 228 0.34 9.74 -11.82
N PRO A 229 -0.28 10.38 -10.83
CA PRO A 229 -0.29 10.06 -9.38
C PRO A 229 -1.12 8.82 -9.05
N TYR A 230 -0.82 8.20 -7.90
CA TYR A 230 -1.58 7.07 -7.36
C TYR A 230 -2.98 7.52 -6.95
N PHE A 231 -4.00 6.71 -7.25
CA PHE A 231 -5.39 6.98 -6.89
C PHE A 231 -6.08 5.71 -6.39
N GLU A 232 -6.94 5.88 -5.40
CA GLU A 232 -7.70 4.81 -4.78
C GLU A 232 -9.14 5.20 -4.50
N GLY A 233 -9.99 4.20 -4.25
CA GLY A 233 -11.39 4.40 -3.94
C GLY A 233 -11.91 3.46 -2.86
N LEU A 234 -12.89 3.94 -2.11
CA LEU A 234 -13.66 3.18 -1.13
C LEU A 234 -15.15 3.41 -1.34
N ARG A 235 -15.98 2.49 -0.87
CA ARG A 235 -17.38 2.81 -0.59
C ARG A 235 -17.43 3.79 0.59
N LEU A 236 -18.49 4.61 0.63
CA LEU A 236 -18.64 5.59 1.72
C LEU A 236 -18.78 4.91 3.10
N ASP A 237 -19.48 3.79 3.18
CA ASP A 237 -19.65 3.04 4.42
C ASP A 237 -18.32 2.43 4.92
N GLU A 238 -17.45 1.95 4.01
CA GLU A 238 -16.08 1.53 4.33
C GLU A 238 -15.25 2.71 4.85
N ALA A 239 -15.35 3.87 4.21
CA ALA A 239 -14.65 5.08 4.62
C ALA A 239 -15.14 5.64 5.97
N MET A 240 -16.41 5.43 6.30
CA MET A 240 -17.02 5.85 7.57
C MET A 240 -16.79 4.85 8.70
N HIS A 241 -16.32 3.65 8.43
CA HIS A 241 -16.08 2.63 9.44
C HIS A 241 -14.93 3.04 10.38
N ASP A 242 -15.05 2.78 11.68
CA ASP A 242 -14.08 3.24 12.69
C ASP A 242 -12.66 2.67 12.50
N LEU A 243 -12.53 1.49 11.90
CA LEU A 243 -11.22 0.93 11.54
C LEU A 243 -10.51 1.65 10.39
N THR A 244 -11.23 2.46 9.60
CA THR A 244 -10.62 3.28 8.53
C THR A 244 -10.02 4.52 9.14
N ILE A 245 -8.69 4.63 9.18
CA ILE A 245 -8.02 5.79 9.76
C ILE A 245 -7.17 6.55 8.74
N LEU A 246 -7.01 7.84 9.00
CA LEU A 246 -5.93 8.65 8.45
C LEU A 246 -4.78 8.62 9.45
N ALA A 247 -3.70 7.93 9.09
CA ALA A 247 -2.51 7.82 9.91
C ALA A 247 -1.55 8.98 9.60
N THR A 248 -1.00 9.57 10.66
CA THR A 248 -0.03 10.67 10.63
C THR A 248 1.26 10.33 11.37
N GLY A 249 1.32 9.13 11.97
CA GLY A 249 2.49 8.67 12.69
C GLY A 249 2.53 7.16 12.87
N LEU A 250 3.66 6.68 13.38
CA LEU A 250 3.87 5.32 13.87
C LEU A 250 4.99 5.31 14.93
N TYR A 251 4.96 4.36 15.84
CA TYR A 251 5.93 4.25 16.95
C TYR A 251 6.17 5.59 17.68
N GLY A 252 5.10 6.28 18.07
CA GLY A 252 5.17 7.54 18.82
C GLY A 252 5.76 8.74 18.08
N LYS A 253 6.00 8.63 16.74
CA LYS A 253 6.62 9.68 15.92
C LYS A 253 5.76 10.01 14.69
N PRO A 254 5.93 11.18 14.07
CA PRO A 254 5.34 11.47 12.76
C PRO A 254 5.75 10.41 11.73
N LEU A 255 4.91 10.17 10.71
CA LEU A 255 5.23 9.23 9.64
C LEU A 255 6.53 9.60 8.92
N PRO A 256 7.42 8.64 8.67
CA PRO A 256 8.55 8.88 7.79
C PRO A 256 8.10 8.79 6.31
N PRO A 257 8.84 9.41 5.38
CA PRO A 257 8.49 9.48 3.96
C PRO A 257 8.14 8.13 3.33
N GLN A 258 8.94 7.09 3.57
CA GLN A 258 8.76 5.74 3.01
C GLN A 258 7.46 5.07 3.44
N ASP A 259 6.89 5.46 4.56
CA ASP A 259 5.63 4.93 5.08
C ASP A 259 4.41 5.78 4.69
N GLY A 260 4.58 6.78 3.81
CA GLY A 260 3.50 7.57 3.23
C GLY A 260 3.20 8.88 3.94
N ALA A 261 4.24 9.50 4.52
CA ALA A 261 4.13 10.82 5.15
C ALA A 261 3.54 11.89 4.21
N PRO A 262 2.97 12.98 4.78
CA PRO A 262 2.72 13.20 6.21
C PRO A 262 1.40 12.58 6.67
N ILE A 263 0.55 12.11 5.74
CA ILE A 263 -0.77 11.54 6.02
C ILE A 263 -1.10 10.47 4.99
N ARG A 264 -1.59 9.32 5.48
CA ARG A 264 -1.98 8.19 4.66
C ARG A 264 -3.26 7.53 5.13
N LEU A 265 -3.90 6.81 4.23
CA LEU A 265 -5.01 5.91 4.57
C LEU A 265 -4.48 4.60 5.15
N VAL A 266 -5.19 4.04 6.13
CA VAL A 266 -4.97 2.69 6.65
C VAL A 266 -6.30 1.96 6.78
N LEU A 267 -6.37 0.77 6.17
CA LEU A 267 -7.52 -0.13 6.14
C LEU A 267 -7.03 -1.53 6.52
N PRO A 268 -7.18 -1.98 7.78
CA PRO A 268 -6.54 -3.20 8.23
C PRO A 268 -7.13 -4.49 7.61
N TRP A 269 -8.40 -4.47 7.16
CA TRP A 269 -9.08 -5.63 6.57
C TRP A 269 -8.96 -5.75 5.04
N LYS A 270 -8.32 -4.74 4.40
CA LYS A 270 -8.08 -4.73 2.96
C LYS A 270 -6.61 -4.94 2.64
N TYR A 271 -6.32 -5.41 1.44
CA TYR A 271 -4.92 -5.48 0.99
C TYR A 271 -4.25 -4.12 1.01
N GLY A 272 -2.98 -4.10 1.38
CA GLY A 272 -2.22 -2.87 1.67
C GLY A 272 -2.21 -1.82 0.56
N PHE A 273 -2.40 -2.22 -0.71
CA PHE A 273 -2.46 -1.26 -1.83
C PHE A 273 -3.68 -0.33 -1.78
N LYS A 274 -4.77 -0.71 -1.08
CA LYS A 274 -5.92 0.18 -0.85
C LYS A 274 -5.59 1.38 0.03
N SER A 275 -4.50 1.31 0.77
CA SER A 275 -4.08 2.34 1.72
C SER A 275 -3.23 3.40 1.03
N ALA A 276 -3.86 4.34 0.33
CA ALA A 276 -3.21 5.45 -0.37
C ALA A 276 -2.29 6.24 0.56
N LYS A 277 -1.09 6.59 0.06
CA LYS A 277 -0.03 7.30 0.79
C LYS A 277 0.06 8.76 0.35
N SER A 278 0.60 9.63 1.21
CA SER A 278 0.87 11.04 0.89
C SER A 278 -0.32 11.71 0.21
N ILE A 279 -1.48 11.68 0.88
CA ILE A 279 -2.77 12.08 0.31
C ILE A 279 -2.83 13.58 0.11
N LEU A 280 -3.24 14.02 -1.10
CA LEU A 280 -3.57 15.42 -1.42
C LEU A 280 -5.06 15.70 -1.48
N THR A 281 -5.84 14.74 -1.99
CA THR A 281 -7.27 15.00 -2.24
C THR A 281 -8.12 13.83 -1.76
N ILE A 282 -9.26 14.16 -1.17
CA ILE A 282 -10.32 13.25 -0.77
C ILE A 282 -11.63 13.77 -1.39
N ASP A 283 -12.14 13.09 -2.42
CA ASP A 283 -13.35 13.48 -3.12
C ASP A 283 -14.50 12.51 -2.89
N LEU A 284 -15.66 13.00 -2.50
CA LEU A 284 -16.87 12.19 -2.40
C LEU A 284 -17.61 12.16 -3.74
N MET A 285 -18.06 10.97 -4.15
CA MET A 285 -18.60 10.71 -5.50
C MET A 285 -19.87 9.87 -5.44
N ALA A 286 -20.75 10.05 -6.45
CA ALA A 286 -21.93 9.18 -6.63
C ALA A 286 -21.58 7.85 -7.30
N GLU A 287 -20.62 7.87 -8.23
CA GLU A 287 -20.19 6.72 -9.03
C GLU A 287 -18.93 6.10 -8.44
N MET A 288 -18.78 4.77 -8.64
CA MET A 288 -17.57 4.05 -8.26
C MET A 288 -16.36 4.59 -9.02
N PRO A 289 -15.34 5.14 -8.35
CA PRO A 289 -14.15 5.63 -9.03
C PRO A 289 -13.30 4.46 -9.53
N PRO A 290 -12.55 4.65 -10.62
CA PRO A 290 -11.46 3.72 -10.93
C PRO A 290 -10.40 3.75 -9.83
N THR A 291 -9.64 2.65 -9.69
CA THR A 291 -8.49 2.57 -8.81
C THR A 291 -7.23 2.28 -9.61
N PHE A 292 -6.07 2.62 -9.08
CA PHE A 292 -4.80 2.52 -9.79
C PHE A 292 -4.56 1.11 -10.35
N TRP A 293 -4.59 0.10 -9.47
CA TRP A 293 -4.29 -1.27 -9.87
C TRP A 293 -5.41 -1.91 -10.69
N SER A 294 -6.69 -1.61 -10.40
CA SER A 294 -7.80 -2.13 -11.22
C SER A 294 -7.81 -1.55 -12.65
N THR A 295 -7.23 -0.36 -12.83
CA THR A 295 -7.04 0.23 -14.17
C THR A 295 -5.88 -0.40 -14.91
N LEU A 296 -4.75 -0.62 -14.22
CA LEU A 296 -3.54 -1.20 -14.83
C LEU A 296 -3.68 -2.69 -15.13
N SER A 297 -4.29 -3.44 -14.22
CA SER A 297 -4.38 -4.89 -14.31
C SER A 297 -5.73 -5.41 -13.81
N PRO A 298 -6.83 -5.14 -14.54
CA PRO A 298 -8.20 -5.42 -14.09
C PRO A 298 -8.52 -6.91 -13.92
N ARG A 299 -7.64 -7.79 -14.44
CA ARG A 299 -7.76 -9.25 -14.25
C ARG A 299 -7.10 -9.74 -12.96
N GLU A 300 -6.33 -8.89 -12.29
CA GLU A 300 -5.55 -9.23 -11.10
C GLU A 300 -6.03 -8.48 -9.86
N TYR A 301 -6.60 -7.28 -10.04
CA TYR A 301 -6.96 -6.38 -8.95
C TYR A 301 -8.39 -5.88 -9.09
N GLY A 302 -9.21 -6.15 -8.08
CA GLY A 302 -10.56 -5.64 -7.96
C GLY A 302 -10.65 -4.32 -7.19
N PHE A 303 -11.86 -3.75 -7.17
CA PHE A 303 -12.13 -2.50 -6.45
C PHE A 303 -12.12 -2.68 -4.94
N TYR A 304 -12.74 -3.75 -4.43
CA TYR A 304 -12.92 -3.94 -2.99
C TYR A 304 -11.63 -4.32 -2.30
N ALA A 305 -10.88 -5.24 -2.86
CA ALA A 305 -9.56 -5.69 -2.39
C ALA A 305 -9.55 -6.07 -0.90
N ASN A 306 -10.62 -6.68 -0.42
CA ASN A 306 -10.67 -7.27 0.91
C ASN A 306 -9.69 -8.43 1.02
N VAL A 307 -9.01 -8.57 2.15
CA VAL A 307 -8.19 -9.75 2.41
C VAL A 307 -9.10 -10.97 2.43
N ASN A 308 -8.93 -11.86 1.45
CA ASN A 308 -9.73 -13.06 1.28
C ASN A 308 -8.81 -14.25 0.97
N PRO A 309 -8.67 -15.23 1.89
CA PRO A 309 -7.83 -16.41 1.67
C PRO A 309 -8.38 -17.38 0.61
N ASP A 310 -9.68 -17.28 0.28
CA ASP A 310 -10.37 -18.18 -0.65
C ASP A 310 -10.36 -17.68 -2.10
N VAL A 311 -9.84 -16.47 -2.34
CA VAL A 311 -9.71 -15.86 -3.68
C VAL A 311 -8.23 -15.61 -3.97
N ASP A 312 -7.63 -16.52 -4.74
CA ASP A 312 -6.23 -16.43 -5.10
C ASP A 312 -5.96 -15.29 -6.09
N HIS A 313 -4.80 -14.67 -5.97
CA HIS A 313 -4.28 -13.85 -7.05
C HIS A 313 -3.92 -14.76 -8.24
N PRO A 314 -4.11 -14.36 -9.51
CA PRO A 314 -3.84 -15.23 -10.67
C PRO A 314 -2.43 -15.84 -10.72
N ARG A 315 -1.47 -15.28 -9.96
CA ARG A 315 -0.07 -15.71 -9.96
C ARG A 315 0.41 -16.37 -8.66
N TRP A 316 -0.36 -16.30 -7.58
CA TRP A 316 -0.01 -16.91 -6.27
C TRP A 316 -1.24 -17.08 -5.39
N SER A 317 -1.11 -17.99 -4.40
CA SER A 317 -2.18 -18.21 -3.43
C SER A 317 -2.24 -17.12 -2.36
N GLN A 318 -3.46 -16.80 -1.92
CA GLN A 318 -3.74 -15.89 -0.81
C GLN A 318 -4.04 -16.61 0.50
N SER A 319 -4.11 -17.95 0.49
CA SER A 319 -4.47 -18.75 1.67
C SER A 319 -3.48 -18.67 2.84
N SER A 320 -2.25 -18.21 2.57
CA SER A 320 -1.22 -18.06 3.61
C SER A 320 -0.32 -16.85 3.36
N GLU A 321 0.32 -16.37 4.43
CA GLU A 321 1.17 -15.20 4.43
C GLU A 321 2.48 -15.42 5.17
N ARG A 322 3.50 -14.63 4.84
CA ARG A 322 4.75 -14.52 5.58
C ARG A 322 4.71 -13.26 6.44
N ARG A 323 4.77 -13.38 7.75
CA ARG A 323 4.95 -12.24 8.64
C ARG A 323 6.41 -11.77 8.55
N ILE A 324 6.60 -10.47 8.27
CA ILE A 324 7.95 -9.88 8.23
C ILE A 324 8.58 -9.97 9.64
N GLY A 325 9.84 -10.36 9.70
CA GLY A 325 10.56 -10.62 10.95
C GLY A 325 10.38 -12.04 11.52
N GLU A 326 9.45 -12.85 10.98
CA GLU A 326 9.19 -14.21 11.46
C GLU A 326 9.61 -15.29 10.43
N PHE A 327 9.85 -16.51 10.93
CA PHE A 327 10.09 -17.67 10.08
C PHE A 327 8.79 -18.39 9.72
N GLY A 328 8.73 -18.90 8.48
CA GLY A 328 7.61 -19.70 8.01
C GLY A 328 6.45 -18.89 7.45
N ARG A 329 5.34 -19.58 7.28
CA ARG A 329 4.08 -19.01 6.81
C ARG A 329 2.95 -19.37 7.78
N ARG A 330 1.96 -18.50 7.86
CA ARG A 330 0.73 -18.69 8.65
C ARG A 330 -0.48 -18.61 7.73
N PRO A 331 -1.62 -19.23 8.09
CA PRO A 331 -2.88 -19.03 7.38
C PRO A 331 -3.26 -17.54 7.37
N THR A 332 -3.78 -17.06 6.23
CA THR A 332 -4.37 -15.72 6.14
C THR A 332 -5.82 -15.79 6.61
N PRO A 333 -6.24 -15.02 7.62
CA PRO A 333 -7.66 -14.98 8.01
C PRO A 333 -8.46 -14.10 7.05
N MET A 334 -9.76 -14.42 6.88
CA MET A 334 -10.70 -13.57 6.16
C MET A 334 -10.71 -12.16 6.78
N PHE A 335 -10.80 -11.12 5.94
CA PHE A 335 -10.72 -9.71 6.38
C PHE A 335 -9.49 -9.41 7.24
N ASN A 336 -8.41 -10.16 7.06
CA ASN A 336 -7.20 -10.06 7.90
C ASN A 336 -7.51 -10.24 9.41
N GLY A 337 -8.60 -10.97 9.74
CA GLY A 337 -9.08 -11.21 11.11
C GLY A 337 -9.88 -10.06 11.73
N TYR A 338 -10.39 -9.13 10.91
CA TYR A 338 -11.25 -8.03 11.36
C TYR A 338 -12.72 -8.32 11.05
N ASP A 339 -13.29 -9.35 11.69
CA ASP A 339 -14.64 -9.88 11.40
C ASP A 339 -15.75 -8.85 11.59
N GLN A 340 -15.52 -7.79 12.37
CA GLN A 340 -16.49 -6.70 12.57
C GLN A 340 -16.84 -5.92 11.31
N VAL A 341 -16.09 -6.08 10.20
CA VAL A 341 -16.42 -5.47 8.91
C VAL A 341 -17.34 -6.35 8.05
N ALA A 342 -17.55 -7.61 8.41
CA ALA A 342 -18.36 -8.55 7.63
C ALA A 342 -19.75 -8.02 7.29
N PRO A 343 -20.47 -7.31 8.20
CA PRO A 343 -21.78 -6.73 7.88
C PRO A 343 -21.80 -5.73 6.71
N LEU A 344 -20.65 -5.07 6.41
CA LEU A 344 -20.55 -4.17 5.26
C LEU A 344 -20.73 -4.92 3.92
N TYR A 345 -20.49 -6.22 3.92
CA TYR A 345 -20.46 -7.07 2.72
C TYR A 345 -21.57 -8.11 2.70
N GLU A 346 -22.56 -7.99 3.61
CA GLU A 346 -23.69 -8.92 3.68
C GLU A 346 -24.43 -8.98 2.33
N GLY A 347 -24.66 -10.19 1.84
CA GLY A 347 -25.30 -10.43 0.54
C GLY A 347 -24.40 -10.24 -0.69
N MET A 348 -23.13 -9.89 -0.52
CA MET A 348 -22.16 -9.78 -1.62
C MET A 348 -21.41 -11.11 -1.84
N ASP A 349 -21.28 -11.51 -3.10
CA ASP A 349 -20.40 -12.63 -3.48
C ASP A 349 -18.95 -12.14 -3.54
N LEU A 350 -18.20 -12.33 -2.46
CA LEU A 350 -16.81 -11.88 -2.33
C LEU A 350 -15.82 -12.65 -3.20
N THR A 351 -16.26 -13.68 -3.95
CA THR A 351 -15.45 -14.32 -4.98
C THR A 351 -15.48 -13.54 -6.30
N LYS A 352 -16.48 -12.67 -6.48
CA LYS A 352 -16.65 -11.80 -7.65
C LYS A 352 -16.33 -10.34 -7.34
N PHE A 353 -16.64 -9.90 -6.12
CA PHE A 353 -16.40 -8.55 -5.63
C PHE A 353 -15.11 -8.52 -4.79
N TYR A 354 -13.99 -8.73 -5.43
CA TYR A 354 -12.66 -8.74 -4.81
C TYR A 354 -11.84 -7.48 -5.11
#